data_163942b3fa93d8076c4f3b575382cb8e
#
_entry.id   163942b3fa93d8076c4f3b575382cb8e
#
_cell.length_a   1.000
_cell.length_b   1.000
_cell.length_c   1.000
_cell.angle_alpha   90.00
_cell.angle_beta   90.00
_cell.angle_gamma   90.00
#
_symmetry.space_group_name_H-M   'P 1'
#
loop_
_entity.id
_entity.type
_entity.pdbx_description
1 polymer ?
#
loop_
_entity_poly.entity_id
_entity_poly.type
_entity_poly.pdbx_seq_one_letter_code
_entity_poly.pdbx_strand_id
1 'polypeptide(L)'
;MEAKLTFIDRLLTLERRVCRVYQRWAANQTFSADLRSFFSAMAEEEEQHLAILERSAGLLNFAAVPPQTSDAQMEKIEAEISTAERAGEKPGLTADEALGHALALESSELNRFDDAWLRGFHPDLGTLTQAVMPEFELHIRRLSDAVSRFTANENEKNRP
;
A
#
# COMPACT_ATOMS: atom_id res chain seq x y z
N MET A 1 22.60 -20.19 10.51
CA MET A 1 22.96 -18.82 10.03
C MET A 1 21.77 -18.36 9.19
N GLU A 2 20.87 -17.55 9.77
CA GLU A 2 19.73 -17.01 9.03
C GLU A 2 20.28 -16.08 7.92
N ALA A 3 19.92 -16.37 6.66
CA ALA A 3 20.22 -15.48 5.57
C ALA A 3 19.47 -14.15 5.84
N LYS A 4 20.22 -13.06 5.98
CA LYS A 4 19.63 -11.72 6.12
C LYS A 4 18.83 -11.46 4.85
N LEU A 5 17.51 -11.28 4.98
CA LEU A 5 16.64 -10.94 3.85
C LEU A 5 17.21 -9.71 3.13
N THR A 6 17.19 -9.75 1.82
CA THR A 6 17.59 -8.58 1.03
C THR A 6 16.56 -7.47 1.22
N PHE A 7 16.95 -6.22 0.95
CA PHE A 7 16.02 -5.09 1.02
C PHE A 7 14.75 -5.34 0.17
N ILE A 8 14.93 -5.89 -1.02
CA ILE A 8 13.80 -6.18 -1.90
C ILE A 8 12.88 -7.29 -1.36
N ASP A 9 13.44 -8.31 -0.70
CA ASP A 9 12.61 -9.35 -0.09
C ASP A 9 11.76 -8.77 1.04
N ARG A 10 12.30 -7.81 1.81
CA ARG A 10 11.55 -7.07 2.84
C ARG A 10 10.45 -6.24 2.19
N LEU A 11 10.77 -5.47 1.14
CA LEU A 11 9.82 -4.63 0.42
C LEU A 11 8.67 -5.47 -0.14
N LEU A 12 8.94 -6.52 -0.89
CA LEU A 12 7.93 -7.45 -1.41
C LEU A 12 7.07 -8.06 -0.30
N THR A 13 7.67 -8.32 0.87
CA THR A 13 6.94 -8.85 2.02
C THR A 13 5.96 -7.81 2.56
N LEU A 14 6.36 -6.54 2.64
CA LEU A 14 5.53 -5.44 3.12
C LEU A 14 4.36 -5.18 2.16
N GLU A 15 4.62 -5.11 0.87
CA GLU A 15 3.58 -4.95 -0.17
C GLU A 15 2.53 -6.08 -0.13
N ARG A 16 2.97 -7.33 0.01
CA ARG A 16 2.04 -8.46 0.19
C ARG A 16 1.18 -8.33 1.46
N ARG A 17 1.70 -7.69 2.50
CA ARG A 17 0.93 -7.43 3.74
C ARG A 17 -0.11 -6.35 3.51
N VAL A 18 0.22 -5.25 2.82
CA VAL A 18 -0.72 -4.19 2.46
C VAL A 18 -1.86 -4.75 1.59
N CYS A 19 -1.53 -5.51 0.56
CA CYS A 19 -2.52 -6.19 -0.28
C CYS A 19 -3.50 -7.04 0.56
N ARG A 20 -2.99 -7.83 1.52
CA ARG A 20 -3.84 -8.63 2.42
C ARG A 20 -4.73 -7.79 3.33
N VAL A 21 -4.27 -6.62 3.76
CA VAL A 21 -5.09 -5.68 4.53
C VAL A 21 -6.31 -5.26 3.70
N TYR A 22 -6.10 -4.82 2.47
CA TYR A 22 -7.20 -4.41 1.58
C TYR A 22 -8.12 -5.57 1.21
N GLN A 23 -7.60 -6.75 0.93
CA GLN A 23 -8.42 -7.96 0.70
C GLN A 23 -9.32 -8.29 1.90
N ARG A 24 -8.79 -8.17 3.13
CA ARG A 24 -9.57 -8.39 4.37
C ARG A 24 -10.68 -7.36 4.51
N TRP A 25 -10.39 -6.08 4.26
CA TRP A 25 -11.42 -5.04 4.34
C TRP A 25 -12.46 -5.14 3.23
N ALA A 26 -12.08 -5.55 2.03
CA ALA A 26 -13.02 -5.88 0.96
C ALA A 26 -13.98 -7.02 1.34
N ALA A 27 -13.53 -7.97 2.15
CA ALA A 27 -14.34 -9.09 2.63
C ALA A 27 -15.21 -8.73 3.86
N ASN A 28 -15.04 -7.55 4.47
CA ASN A 28 -15.76 -7.15 5.68
C ASN A 28 -17.23 -6.85 5.39
N GLN A 29 -18.13 -7.74 5.84
CA GLN A 29 -19.57 -7.64 5.59
C GLN A 29 -20.26 -6.48 6.34
N THR A 30 -19.59 -5.86 7.31
CA THR A 30 -20.13 -4.66 8.00
C THR A 30 -19.97 -3.39 7.15
N PHE A 31 -19.11 -3.41 6.14
CA PHE A 31 -18.94 -2.30 5.22
C PHE A 31 -20.02 -2.29 4.13
N SER A 32 -20.34 -1.10 3.62
CA SER A 32 -21.19 -0.96 2.46
C SER A 32 -20.61 -1.67 1.23
N ALA A 33 -21.46 -2.05 0.29
CA ALA A 33 -21.00 -2.69 -0.96
C ALA A 33 -20.00 -1.80 -1.72
N ASP A 34 -20.24 -0.48 -1.74
CA ASP A 34 -19.36 0.49 -2.40
C ASP A 34 -17.98 0.56 -1.73
N LEU A 35 -17.92 0.54 -0.39
CA LEU A 35 -16.65 0.56 0.33
C LEU A 35 -15.88 -0.74 0.15
N ARG A 36 -16.58 -1.89 0.14
CA ARG A 36 -15.95 -3.18 -0.17
C ARG A 36 -15.39 -3.22 -1.60
N SER A 37 -16.15 -2.73 -2.58
CA SER A 37 -15.69 -2.59 -3.97
C SER A 37 -14.46 -1.70 -4.07
N PHE A 38 -14.45 -0.59 -3.32
CA PHE A 38 -13.30 0.29 -3.26
C PHE A 38 -12.04 -0.43 -2.75
N PHE A 39 -12.13 -1.15 -1.62
CA PHE A 39 -11.00 -1.90 -1.09
C PHE A 39 -10.60 -3.10 -1.97
N SER A 40 -11.54 -3.70 -2.72
CA SER A 40 -11.21 -4.71 -3.73
C SER A 40 -10.35 -4.14 -4.85
N ALA A 41 -10.70 -2.94 -5.35
CA ALA A 41 -9.91 -2.26 -6.36
C ALA A 41 -8.51 -1.90 -5.85
N MET A 42 -8.40 -1.41 -4.60
CA MET A 42 -7.10 -1.15 -3.95
C MET A 42 -6.25 -2.42 -3.87
N ALA A 43 -6.83 -3.55 -3.49
CA ALA A 43 -6.11 -4.82 -3.44
C ALA A 43 -5.61 -5.29 -4.82
N GLU A 44 -6.42 -5.11 -5.86
CA GLU A 44 -6.03 -5.44 -7.24
C GLU A 44 -4.86 -4.56 -7.74
N GLU A 45 -4.85 -3.30 -7.36
CA GLU A 45 -3.77 -2.36 -7.69
C GLU A 45 -2.47 -2.76 -6.96
N GLU A 46 -2.54 -3.17 -5.68
CA GLU A 46 -1.38 -3.70 -4.95
C GLU A 46 -0.83 -5.01 -5.56
N GLU A 47 -1.68 -5.88 -6.07
CA GLU A 47 -1.23 -7.07 -6.81
C GLU A 47 -0.45 -6.71 -8.09
N GLN A 48 -0.85 -5.63 -8.77
CA GLN A 48 -0.12 -5.12 -9.93
C GLN A 48 1.24 -4.54 -9.54
N HIS A 49 1.30 -3.76 -8.44
CA HIS A 49 2.56 -3.25 -7.88
C HIS A 49 3.51 -4.40 -7.54
N LEU A 50 3.04 -5.41 -6.84
CA LEU A 50 3.82 -6.61 -6.53
C LEU A 50 4.37 -7.28 -7.78
N ALA A 51 3.54 -7.46 -8.81
CA ALA A 51 3.98 -8.09 -10.06
C ALA A 51 5.07 -7.28 -10.78
N ILE A 52 5.00 -5.95 -10.71
CA ILE A 52 6.02 -5.05 -11.26
C ILE A 52 7.32 -5.18 -10.47
N LEU A 53 7.25 -5.12 -9.14
CA LEU A 53 8.40 -5.25 -8.25
C LEU A 53 9.09 -6.62 -8.42
N GLU A 54 8.33 -7.71 -8.48
CA GLU A 54 8.86 -9.06 -8.69
C GLU A 54 9.58 -9.21 -10.04
N ARG A 55 9.00 -8.65 -11.11
CA ARG A 55 9.65 -8.65 -12.44
C ARG A 55 10.93 -7.82 -12.43
N SER A 56 10.88 -6.64 -11.82
CA SER A 56 12.03 -5.76 -11.68
C SER A 56 13.12 -6.43 -10.86
N ALA A 57 12.72 -7.12 -9.79
CA ALA A 57 13.59 -7.93 -8.95
C ALA A 57 14.33 -9.01 -9.76
N GLY A 58 13.65 -9.72 -10.66
CA GLY A 58 14.25 -10.75 -11.50
C GLY A 58 15.23 -10.24 -12.57
N LEU A 59 15.10 -8.98 -12.96
CA LEU A 59 15.95 -8.37 -14.00
C LEU A 59 17.23 -7.74 -13.43
N LEU A 60 17.28 -7.47 -12.13
CA LEU A 60 18.38 -6.77 -11.49
C LEU A 60 19.25 -7.76 -10.72
N ASN A 61 20.54 -7.77 -11.06
CA ASN A 61 21.54 -8.53 -10.32
C ASN A 61 21.80 -7.77 -8.99
N PHE A 62 21.19 -8.22 -7.90
CA PHE A 62 20.95 -7.55 -6.61
C PHE A 62 22.19 -7.18 -5.78
N ALA A 63 23.31 -6.84 -6.39
CA ALA A 63 24.47 -6.35 -5.66
C ALA A 63 24.38 -4.90 -5.18
N ALA A 64 23.40 -4.13 -5.66
CA ALA A 64 23.28 -2.72 -5.33
C ALA A 64 22.11 -2.48 -4.37
N VAL A 65 22.41 -2.38 -3.10
CA VAL A 65 21.47 -1.91 -2.05
C VAL A 65 21.18 -0.42 -2.28
N PRO A 66 19.94 0.05 -2.26
CA PRO A 66 19.66 1.47 -2.26
C PRO A 66 20.37 2.13 -1.08
N PRO A 67 21.17 3.18 -1.32
CA PRO A 67 22.14 3.64 -0.32
C PRO A 67 21.57 4.34 0.90
N GLN A 68 20.27 4.45 1.10
CA GLN A 68 19.72 5.38 2.10
C GLN A 68 18.50 4.91 2.91
N THR A 69 18.07 3.67 2.81
CA THR A 69 16.98 3.22 3.68
C THR A 69 17.53 2.76 5.02
N SER A 70 17.25 3.51 6.07
CA SER A 70 17.63 3.12 7.42
C SER A 70 16.72 1.99 7.94
N ASP A 71 17.26 1.10 8.77
CA ASP A 71 16.46 0.07 9.45
C ASP A 71 15.29 0.71 10.22
N ALA A 72 15.49 1.91 10.81
CA ALA A 72 14.45 2.65 11.52
C ALA A 72 13.27 3.07 10.62
N GLN A 73 13.51 3.41 9.36
CA GLN A 73 12.44 3.70 8.42
C GLN A 73 11.64 2.46 8.07
N MET A 74 12.31 1.33 7.83
CA MET A 74 11.65 0.05 7.59
C MET A 74 10.83 -0.41 8.79
N GLU A 75 11.34 -0.26 10.00
CA GLU A 75 10.61 -0.58 11.25
C GLU A 75 9.35 0.28 11.40
N LYS A 76 9.43 1.57 11.03
CA LYS A 76 8.26 2.46 11.06
C LYS A 76 7.16 1.98 10.08
N ILE A 77 7.52 1.65 8.85
CA ILE A 77 6.59 1.10 7.86
C ILE A 77 5.96 -0.20 8.35
N GLU A 78 6.78 -1.11 8.86
CA GLU A 78 6.29 -2.38 9.45
C GLU A 78 5.30 -2.15 10.60
N ALA A 79 5.54 -1.13 11.44
CA ALA A 79 4.64 -0.76 12.53
C ALA A 79 3.30 -0.19 12.03
N GLU A 80 3.31 0.63 10.97
CA GLU A 80 2.10 1.17 10.34
C GLU A 80 1.26 0.05 9.73
N ILE A 81 1.87 -0.85 8.96
CA ILE A 81 1.18 -2.02 8.38
C ILE A 81 0.62 -2.92 9.49
N SER A 82 1.40 -3.21 10.53
CA SER A 82 0.95 -4.02 11.67
C SER A 82 -0.24 -3.37 12.41
N THR A 83 -0.32 -2.05 12.41
CA THR A 83 -1.44 -1.32 13.00
C THR A 83 -2.72 -1.49 12.16
N ALA A 84 -2.60 -1.40 10.85
CA ALA A 84 -3.71 -1.64 9.92
C ALA A 84 -4.19 -3.11 9.95
N GLU A 85 -3.28 -4.07 10.01
CA GLU A 85 -3.60 -5.50 10.16
C GLU A 85 -4.42 -5.77 11.43
N ARG A 86 -3.96 -5.24 12.58
CA ARG A 86 -4.67 -5.38 13.86
C ARG A 86 -6.03 -4.68 13.87
N ALA A 87 -6.14 -3.53 13.20
CA ALA A 87 -7.42 -2.86 13.04
C ALA A 87 -8.42 -3.74 12.28
N GLY A 88 -7.98 -4.40 11.21
CA GLY A 88 -8.81 -5.35 10.44
C GLY A 88 -9.24 -6.61 11.20
N GLU A 89 -8.59 -6.92 12.31
CA GLU A 89 -8.92 -8.06 13.19
C GLU A 89 -9.95 -7.70 14.28
N LYS A 90 -10.13 -6.41 14.54
CA LYS A 90 -11.06 -5.95 15.57
C LYS A 90 -12.51 -6.12 15.09
N PRO A 91 -13.40 -6.71 15.92
CA PRO A 91 -14.81 -6.63 15.65
C PRO A 91 -15.26 -5.16 15.75
N GLY A 92 -15.99 -4.68 14.75
CA GLY A 92 -16.53 -3.31 14.74
C GLY A 92 -15.61 -2.25 14.16
N LEU A 93 -14.62 -2.62 13.34
CA LEU A 93 -13.86 -1.67 12.53
C LEU A 93 -14.83 -0.82 11.71
N THR A 94 -14.78 0.51 11.91
CA THR A 94 -15.62 1.45 11.17
C THR A 94 -15.04 1.80 9.81
N ALA A 95 -15.86 2.33 8.91
CA ALA A 95 -15.43 2.83 7.60
C ALA A 95 -14.36 3.92 7.73
N ASP A 96 -14.57 4.87 8.66
CA ASP A 96 -13.65 5.99 8.88
C ASP A 96 -12.29 5.51 9.40
N GLU A 97 -12.27 4.54 10.31
CA GLU A 97 -11.02 3.94 10.80
C GLU A 97 -10.28 3.22 9.68
N ALA A 98 -10.98 2.41 8.87
CA ALA A 98 -10.38 1.70 7.75
C ALA A 98 -9.80 2.66 6.69
N LEU A 99 -10.54 3.70 6.34
CA LEU A 99 -10.09 4.74 5.41
C LEU A 99 -8.92 5.56 5.96
N GLY A 100 -8.92 5.85 7.26
CA GLY A 100 -7.82 6.52 7.94
C GLY A 100 -6.53 5.68 7.90
N HIS A 101 -6.63 4.38 8.15
CA HIS A 101 -5.49 3.47 8.03
C HIS A 101 -5.01 3.32 6.58
N ALA A 102 -5.94 3.24 5.61
CA ALA A 102 -5.59 3.21 4.19
C ALA A 102 -4.79 4.47 3.80
N LEU A 103 -5.27 5.65 4.20
CA LEU A 103 -4.57 6.90 3.92
C LEU A 103 -3.16 6.94 4.55
N ALA A 104 -3.00 6.39 5.76
CA ALA A 104 -1.70 6.29 6.40
C ALA A 104 -0.76 5.36 5.63
N LEU A 105 -1.25 4.19 5.16
CA LEU A 105 -0.48 3.24 4.35
C LEU A 105 -0.02 3.87 3.04
N GLU A 106 -0.95 4.48 2.28
CA GLU A 106 -0.64 5.09 0.98
C GLU A 106 0.26 6.33 1.09
N SER A 107 0.18 7.04 2.21
CA SER A 107 1.05 8.18 2.50
C SER A 107 2.37 7.77 3.14
N SER A 108 2.57 6.46 3.38
CA SER A 108 3.76 5.94 4.02
C SER A 108 5.01 6.10 3.16
N GLU A 109 6.17 5.91 3.78
CA GLU A 109 7.44 5.91 3.07
C GLU A 109 7.58 4.72 2.11
N LEU A 110 6.73 3.67 2.24
CA LEU A 110 6.76 2.49 1.37
C LEU A 110 6.62 2.88 -0.10
N ASN A 111 5.57 3.63 -0.45
CA ASN A 111 5.35 4.12 -1.81
C ASN A 111 6.48 5.02 -2.32
N ARG A 112 7.14 5.76 -1.43
CA ARG A 112 8.33 6.57 -1.78
C ARG A 112 9.56 5.71 -2.05
N PHE A 113 9.69 4.56 -1.38
CA PHE A 113 10.79 3.64 -1.64
C PHE A 113 10.65 2.95 -2.98
N ASP A 114 9.43 2.54 -3.33
CA ASP A 114 9.14 1.96 -4.63
C ASP A 114 9.52 2.93 -5.74
N ASP A 115 9.12 4.19 -5.63
CA ASP A 115 9.48 5.23 -6.57
C ASP A 115 11.00 5.48 -6.64
N ALA A 116 11.64 5.67 -5.49
CA ALA A 116 13.08 5.92 -5.42
C ALA A 116 13.88 4.72 -5.94
N TRP A 117 13.43 3.50 -5.64
CA TRP A 117 14.05 2.28 -6.10
C TRP A 117 13.92 2.12 -7.61
N LEU A 118 12.71 2.26 -8.15
CA LEU A 118 12.45 2.18 -9.57
C LEU A 118 13.23 3.24 -10.37
N ARG A 119 13.37 4.47 -9.88
CA ARG A 119 14.12 5.54 -10.57
C ARG A 119 15.62 5.37 -10.47
N GLY A 120 16.13 4.74 -9.41
CA GLY A 120 17.56 4.69 -9.11
C GLY A 120 18.34 3.63 -9.87
N PHE A 121 17.68 2.64 -10.44
CA PHE A 121 18.39 1.40 -10.84
C PHE A 121 18.72 1.23 -12.31
N HIS A 122 18.02 1.84 -13.24
CA HIS A 122 18.40 1.72 -14.67
C HIS A 122 17.74 2.78 -15.55
N PRO A 123 18.48 3.40 -16.49
CA PRO A 123 17.90 4.30 -17.48
C PRO A 123 16.81 3.64 -18.34
N ASP A 124 16.91 2.31 -18.57
CA ASP A 124 15.93 1.55 -19.35
C ASP A 124 14.66 1.22 -18.55
N LEU A 125 14.71 1.24 -17.21
CA LEU A 125 13.54 1.17 -16.35
C LEU A 125 12.80 2.52 -16.24
N GLY A 126 13.40 3.62 -16.69
CA GLY A 126 12.76 4.94 -16.75
C GLY A 126 11.46 4.93 -17.55
N THR A 127 11.34 4.07 -18.56
CA THR A 127 10.09 3.85 -19.31
C THR A 127 9.04 3.10 -18.48
N LEU A 128 9.46 2.15 -17.67
CA LEU A 128 8.57 1.40 -16.77
C LEU A 128 8.11 2.28 -15.60
N THR A 129 9.00 3.07 -15.04
CA THR A 129 8.69 4.07 -13.98
C THR A 129 7.75 5.16 -14.49
N GLN A 130 7.93 5.64 -15.71
CA GLN A 130 7.02 6.62 -16.30
C GLN A 130 5.60 6.07 -16.52
N ALA A 131 5.45 4.76 -16.68
CA ALA A 131 4.15 4.11 -16.79
C ALA A 131 3.47 3.89 -15.42
N VAL A 132 4.26 3.66 -14.36
CA VAL A 132 3.78 3.30 -13.02
C VAL A 132 3.56 4.53 -12.13
N MET A 133 4.39 5.59 -12.27
CA MET A 133 4.32 6.80 -11.45
C MET A 133 2.96 7.52 -11.45
N PRO A 134 2.26 7.67 -12.60
CA PRO A 134 0.93 8.27 -12.60
C PRO A 134 -0.08 7.48 -11.78
N GLU A 135 0.13 6.17 -11.61
CA GLU A 135 -0.79 5.30 -10.88
C GLU A 135 -0.66 5.50 -9.37
N PHE A 136 0.54 5.71 -8.83
CA PHE A 136 0.73 6.03 -7.41
C PHE A 136 0.08 7.36 -7.00
N GLU A 137 0.25 8.42 -7.80
CA GLU A 137 -0.43 9.69 -7.53
C GLU A 137 -1.96 9.55 -7.64
N LEU A 138 -2.43 8.72 -8.56
CA LEU A 138 -3.84 8.44 -8.76
C LEU A 138 -4.43 7.68 -7.56
N HIS A 139 -3.67 6.77 -6.97
CA HIS A 139 -4.00 6.02 -5.75
C HIS A 139 -4.34 6.96 -4.59
N ILE A 140 -3.43 7.86 -4.25
CA ILE A 140 -3.64 8.83 -3.16
C ILE A 140 -4.85 9.72 -3.44
N ARG A 141 -5.06 10.16 -4.69
CA ARG A 141 -6.23 10.97 -5.06
C ARG A 141 -7.53 10.20 -4.90
N ARG A 142 -7.60 8.97 -5.42
CA ARG A 142 -8.79 8.11 -5.29
C ARG A 142 -9.13 7.85 -3.83
N LEU A 143 -8.12 7.66 -2.99
CA LEU A 143 -8.32 7.45 -1.57
C LEU A 143 -8.84 8.73 -0.89
N SER A 144 -8.26 9.90 -1.19
CA SER A 144 -8.74 11.18 -0.67
C SER A 144 -10.18 11.46 -1.06
N ASP A 145 -10.53 11.16 -2.32
CA ASP A 145 -11.91 11.29 -2.83
C ASP A 145 -12.86 10.29 -2.13
N ALA A 146 -12.40 9.07 -1.90
CA ALA A 146 -13.16 8.06 -1.17
C ALA A 146 -13.41 8.48 0.28
N VAL A 147 -12.37 8.94 1.00
CA VAL A 147 -12.51 9.49 2.35
C VAL A 147 -13.58 10.57 2.38
N SER A 148 -13.47 11.57 1.48
CA SER A 148 -14.44 12.68 1.43
C SER A 148 -15.87 12.20 1.16
N ARG A 149 -16.05 11.23 0.26
CA ARG A 149 -17.36 10.70 -0.13
C ARG A 149 -18.00 9.87 1.00
N PHE A 150 -17.24 9.00 1.63
CA PHE A 150 -17.78 8.10 2.65
C PHE A 150 -18.04 8.84 3.96
N THR A 151 -17.20 9.80 4.35
CA THR A 151 -17.42 10.65 5.53
C THR A 151 -18.65 11.57 5.37
N ALA A 152 -18.88 12.11 4.17
CA ALA A 152 -20.07 12.92 3.90
C ALA A 152 -21.36 12.12 4.03
N ASN A 153 -21.40 10.88 3.54
CA ASN A 153 -22.58 10.00 3.60
C ASN A 153 -22.96 9.59 5.04
N GLU A 154 -21.98 9.42 5.93
CA GLU A 154 -22.27 9.13 7.34
C GLU A 154 -22.86 10.34 8.08
N ASN A 155 -22.38 11.54 7.76
CA ASN A 155 -22.90 12.78 8.33
C ASN A 155 -24.36 13.06 7.89
N GLU A 156 -24.76 12.66 6.69
CA GLU A 156 -26.15 12.79 6.24
C GLU A 156 -27.10 11.80 6.92
N LYS A 157 -26.63 10.56 7.18
CA LYS A 157 -27.44 9.54 7.88
C LYS A 157 -27.65 9.84 9.36
N ASN A 158 -26.76 10.63 9.98
CA ASN A 158 -26.82 11.00 11.40
C ASN A 158 -27.42 12.39 11.64
N ARG A 159 -28.02 13.02 10.62
CA ARG A 159 -28.80 14.26 10.83
C ARG A 159 -30.17 13.91 11.44
N PRO A 160 -30.54 14.57 12.57
CA PRO A 160 -31.81 14.34 13.24
C PRO A 160 -32.98 14.79 12.39
#